data_0da00b1307c8497e3637b05d87f90772
#
_entry.id   0da00b1307c8497e3637b05d87f90772
#
_cell.length_a   1.000
_cell.length_b   1.000
_cell.length_c   1.000
_cell.angle_alpha   90.00
_cell.angle_beta   90.00
_cell.angle_gamma   90.00
#
_symmetry.space_group_name_H-M   'P 1'
#
loop_
_entity.id
_entity.type
_entity.pdbx_description
1 polymer ?
#
loop_
_entity_poly.entity_id
_entity_poly.type
_entity_poly.pdbx_seq_one_letter_code
_entity_poly.pdbx_strand_id
1 'polypeptide(L)'
;MWDGGWENGRMQATEAPLGLRERKKIRTRQAIRREAFRLFDANGYAATTVEQIADAAEVSPSTFFRYFPTKESLLLADDLDPLILEAFRSQPAHLTPSQAIRRAYETTMAGLSPEQQEFENTRQRLIFSIPELKAALYDEYYRTVTVMAEAIGARIGRAADDFEVRVFVGAMVGAMMAAYDSAPKTAGTIFRALDFLDAGMPLG
;
A
#
# COMPACT_ATOMS: atom_id res chain seq x y z
N MET A 1 1.89 0.35 -57.42
CA MET A 1 0.55 0.00 -56.92
C MET A 1 0.69 -1.22 -56.02
N TRP A 2 1.03 -1.01 -54.74
CA TRP A 2 0.94 -2.01 -53.67
C TRP A 2 0.53 -1.28 -52.40
N ASP A 3 -0.74 -1.45 -52.11
CA ASP A 3 -1.43 -0.98 -50.92
C ASP A 3 -1.21 -2.04 -49.83
N GLY A 4 -0.71 -1.67 -48.69
CA GLY A 4 -0.41 -2.57 -47.61
C GLY A 4 -0.58 -1.84 -46.27
N GLY A 5 -1.85 -1.71 -45.86
CA GLY A 5 -2.23 -1.14 -44.56
C GLY A 5 -1.66 -1.95 -43.41
N TRP A 6 -0.92 -1.30 -42.54
CA TRP A 6 -0.56 -1.81 -41.22
C TRP A 6 -1.62 -1.35 -40.23
N GLU A 7 -2.62 -2.18 -40.01
CA GLU A 7 -3.58 -2.00 -38.93
C GLU A 7 -2.91 -2.14 -37.56
N ASN A 8 -3.19 -1.13 -36.75
CA ASN A 8 -2.80 -1.04 -35.35
C ASN A 8 -3.32 -2.23 -34.51
N GLY A 9 -2.52 -3.25 -34.33
CA GLY A 9 -2.73 -4.28 -33.31
C GLY A 9 -2.31 -3.78 -31.94
N ARG A 10 -3.14 -3.01 -31.25
CA ARG A 10 -3.05 -2.91 -29.79
C ARG A 10 -3.44 -4.28 -29.23
N MET A 11 -2.44 -5.04 -28.84
CA MET A 11 -2.66 -6.17 -27.93
C MET A 11 -3.11 -5.59 -26.59
N GLN A 12 -4.42 -5.48 -26.39
CA GLN A 12 -5.01 -5.43 -25.07
C GLN A 12 -4.77 -6.81 -24.46
N ALA A 13 -3.89 -6.90 -23.48
CA ALA A 13 -3.86 -8.02 -22.59
C ALA A 13 -5.21 -8.05 -21.85
N THR A 14 -6.11 -8.88 -22.32
CA THR A 14 -7.39 -9.17 -21.67
C THR A 14 -7.06 -10.00 -20.44
N GLU A 15 -6.88 -9.35 -19.28
CA GLU A 15 -6.95 -10.07 -18.01
C GLU A 15 -8.28 -10.82 -17.99
N ALA A 16 -8.22 -12.15 -17.86
CA ALA A 16 -9.40 -12.97 -17.74
C ALA A 16 -10.25 -12.47 -16.57
N PRO A 17 -11.55 -12.26 -16.72
CA PRO A 17 -12.37 -11.70 -15.65
C PRO A 17 -12.29 -12.60 -14.42
N LEU A 18 -11.95 -12.03 -13.26
CA LEU A 18 -11.88 -12.72 -11.97
C LEU A 18 -13.11 -13.62 -11.78
N GLY A 19 -12.88 -14.88 -11.38
CA GLY A 19 -13.95 -15.83 -11.13
C GLY A 19 -14.95 -15.32 -10.09
N LEU A 20 -16.19 -15.77 -10.16
CA LEU A 20 -17.27 -15.38 -9.23
C LEU A 20 -16.87 -15.51 -7.75
N ARG A 21 -16.12 -16.56 -7.41
CA ARG A 21 -15.63 -16.82 -6.05
C ARG A 21 -14.66 -15.72 -5.58
N GLU A 22 -13.73 -15.33 -6.44
CA GLU A 22 -12.74 -14.31 -6.10
C GLU A 22 -13.38 -12.91 -6.00
N ARG A 23 -14.31 -12.59 -6.91
CA ARG A 23 -15.10 -11.36 -6.80
C ARG A 23 -15.91 -11.29 -5.52
N LYS A 24 -16.52 -12.41 -5.08
CA LYS A 24 -17.26 -12.47 -3.82
C LYS A 24 -16.33 -12.27 -2.63
N LYS A 25 -15.13 -12.86 -2.65
CA LYS A 25 -14.10 -12.71 -1.62
C LYS A 25 -13.67 -11.24 -1.47
N ILE A 26 -13.37 -10.58 -2.58
CA ILE A 26 -13.00 -9.16 -2.60
C ILE A 26 -14.14 -8.30 -2.04
N ARG A 27 -15.38 -8.51 -2.49
CA ARG A 27 -16.55 -7.76 -1.99
C ARG A 27 -16.76 -7.93 -0.49
N THR A 28 -16.64 -9.14 0.02
CA THR A 28 -16.80 -9.41 1.46
C THR A 28 -15.70 -8.72 2.26
N ARG A 29 -14.44 -8.81 1.81
CA ARG A 29 -13.31 -8.11 2.45
C ARG A 29 -13.53 -6.59 2.50
N GLN A 30 -13.96 -6.01 1.39
CA GLN A 30 -14.26 -4.57 1.29
C GLN A 30 -15.44 -4.17 2.18
N ALA A 31 -16.51 -4.98 2.25
CA ALA A 31 -17.64 -4.72 3.13
C ALA A 31 -17.22 -4.71 4.61
N ILE A 32 -16.46 -5.69 5.05
CA ILE A 32 -15.94 -5.75 6.44
C ILE A 32 -15.10 -4.51 6.74
N ARG A 33 -14.18 -4.12 5.85
CA ARG A 33 -13.34 -2.92 6.06
C ARG A 33 -14.17 -1.65 6.12
N ARG A 34 -15.10 -1.44 5.18
CA ARG A 34 -15.95 -0.24 5.16
C ARG A 34 -16.72 -0.08 6.45
N GLU A 35 -17.39 -1.15 6.92
CA GLU A 35 -18.18 -1.09 8.15
C GLU A 35 -17.29 -0.92 9.40
N ALA A 36 -16.12 -1.54 9.43
CA ALA A 36 -15.16 -1.32 10.50
C ALA A 36 -14.73 0.15 10.61
N PHE A 37 -14.38 0.77 9.49
CA PHE A 37 -13.96 2.18 9.50
C PHE A 37 -15.09 3.12 9.86
N ARG A 38 -16.30 2.85 9.40
CA ARG A 38 -17.49 3.61 9.81
C ARG A 38 -17.71 3.53 11.34
N LEU A 39 -17.54 2.34 11.92
CA LEU A 39 -17.66 2.14 13.36
C LEU A 39 -16.50 2.77 14.15
N PHE A 40 -15.27 2.70 13.63
CA PHE A 40 -14.11 3.37 14.25
C PHE A 40 -14.28 4.89 14.28
N ASP A 41 -14.84 5.47 13.23
CA ASP A 41 -15.14 6.90 13.18
C ASP A 41 -16.25 7.30 14.16
N ALA A 42 -17.31 6.49 14.26
CA ALA A 42 -18.46 6.77 15.13
C ALA A 42 -18.19 6.53 16.61
N ASN A 43 -17.49 5.44 16.96
CA ASN A 43 -17.35 4.94 18.33
C ASN A 43 -15.92 5.01 18.87
N GLY A 44 -14.93 5.23 18.00
CA GLY A 44 -13.51 5.05 18.28
C GLY A 44 -13.06 3.60 18.12
N TYR A 45 -11.76 3.43 17.86
CA TYR A 45 -11.16 2.11 17.64
C TYR A 45 -11.29 1.19 18.86
N ALA A 46 -10.99 1.67 20.06
CA ALA A 46 -10.99 0.85 21.29
C ALA A 46 -12.37 0.31 21.65
N ALA A 47 -13.43 1.12 21.46
CA ALA A 47 -14.79 0.74 21.80
C ALA A 47 -15.50 -0.12 20.73
N THR A 48 -14.90 -0.27 19.55
CA THR A 48 -15.49 -1.08 18.47
C THR A 48 -15.01 -2.52 18.58
N THR A 49 -15.94 -3.49 18.64
CA THR A 49 -15.63 -4.92 18.72
C THR A 49 -15.72 -5.61 17.36
N VAL A 50 -15.10 -6.80 17.26
CA VAL A 50 -15.18 -7.63 16.05
C VAL A 50 -16.61 -8.08 15.78
N GLU A 51 -17.39 -8.37 16.83
CA GLU A 51 -18.79 -8.76 16.72
C GLU A 51 -19.63 -7.64 16.10
N GLN A 52 -19.45 -6.40 16.55
CA GLN A 52 -20.12 -5.23 15.98
C GLN A 52 -19.76 -5.03 14.50
N ILE A 53 -18.49 -5.22 14.14
CA ILE A 53 -18.03 -5.11 12.74
C ILE A 53 -18.64 -6.22 11.89
N ALA A 54 -18.63 -7.46 12.38
CA ALA A 54 -19.16 -8.61 11.67
C ALA A 54 -20.68 -8.45 11.43
N ASP A 55 -21.42 -8.03 12.45
CA ASP A 55 -22.84 -7.77 12.37
C ASP A 55 -23.16 -6.66 11.36
N ALA A 56 -22.47 -5.52 11.44
CA ALA A 56 -22.65 -4.42 10.49
C ALA A 56 -22.29 -4.80 9.04
N ALA A 57 -21.33 -5.70 8.84
CA ALA A 57 -20.95 -6.21 7.54
C ALA A 57 -21.79 -7.40 7.06
N GLU A 58 -22.82 -7.80 7.81
CA GLU A 58 -23.70 -8.95 7.54
C GLU A 58 -22.94 -10.26 7.36
N VAL A 59 -21.89 -10.48 8.18
CA VAL A 59 -21.10 -11.70 8.18
C VAL A 59 -21.02 -12.32 9.58
N SER A 60 -20.72 -13.62 9.68
CA SER A 60 -20.41 -14.21 10.99
C SER A 60 -19.03 -13.78 11.50
N PRO A 61 -18.78 -13.78 12.83
CA PRO A 61 -17.44 -13.57 13.39
C PRO A 61 -16.40 -14.54 12.82
N SER A 62 -16.75 -15.80 12.57
CA SER A 62 -15.86 -16.77 11.93
C SER A 62 -15.51 -16.38 10.48
N THR A 63 -16.44 -15.75 9.77
CA THR A 63 -16.18 -15.19 8.45
C THR A 63 -15.24 -14.00 8.56
N PHE A 64 -15.43 -13.11 9.51
CA PHE A 64 -14.51 -12.01 9.78
C PHE A 64 -13.09 -12.54 9.98
N PHE A 65 -12.86 -13.46 10.93
CA PHE A 65 -11.53 -14.00 11.23
C PHE A 65 -10.87 -14.75 10.07
N ARG A 66 -11.63 -15.27 9.13
CA ARG A 66 -11.09 -15.85 7.89
C ARG A 66 -10.46 -14.79 6.97
N TYR A 67 -10.94 -13.55 6.99
CA TYR A 67 -10.41 -12.43 6.20
C TYR A 67 -9.38 -11.59 6.95
N PHE A 68 -9.58 -11.42 8.24
CA PHE A 68 -8.77 -10.59 9.12
C PHE A 68 -8.54 -11.34 10.44
N PRO A 69 -7.34 -11.91 10.65
CA PRO A 69 -7.04 -12.69 11.85
C PRO A 69 -7.26 -11.94 13.16
N THR A 70 -7.08 -10.62 13.14
CA THR A 70 -7.31 -9.73 14.29
C THR A 70 -7.98 -8.43 13.86
N LYS A 71 -8.45 -7.63 14.82
CA LYS A 71 -8.96 -6.28 14.54
C LYS A 71 -7.88 -5.35 14.01
N GLU A 72 -6.65 -5.49 14.49
CA GLU A 72 -5.47 -4.75 14.06
C GLU A 72 -5.16 -5.03 12.58
N SER A 73 -5.27 -6.28 12.15
CA SER A 73 -5.01 -6.67 10.75
C SER A 73 -5.92 -5.99 9.72
N LEU A 74 -7.07 -5.47 10.15
CA LEU A 74 -7.95 -4.63 9.34
C LEU A 74 -7.28 -3.32 8.90
N LEU A 75 -6.51 -2.73 9.80
CA LEU A 75 -5.84 -1.44 9.60
C LEU A 75 -4.45 -1.63 9.00
N LEU A 76 -3.72 -2.66 9.44
CA LEU A 76 -2.35 -2.93 8.99
C LEU A 76 -2.30 -3.53 7.58
N ALA A 77 -3.35 -4.25 7.14
CA ALA A 77 -3.41 -4.76 5.79
C ALA A 77 -3.48 -3.62 4.78
N ASP A 78 -2.39 -3.41 4.05
CA ASP A 78 -2.28 -2.39 3.02
C ASP A 78 -2.66 -2.97 1.65
N ASP A 79 -3.74 -2.46 1.06
CA ASP A 79 -4.18 -2.86 -0.28
C ASP A 79 -3.44 -2.07 -1.38
N LEU A 80 -2.69 -1.01 -1.01
CA LEU A 80 -1.92 -0.19 -1.94
C LEU A 80 -0.51 -0.77 -2.19
N ASP A 81 0.08 -1.45 -1.21
CA ASP A 81 1.42 -2.03 -1.35
C ASP A 81 1.58 -2.90 -2.61
N PRO A 82 0.68 -3.84 -2.92
CA PRO A 82 0.76 -4.62 -4.15
C PRO A 82 0.65 -3.76 -5.41
N LEU A 83 -0.16 -2.70 -5.39
CA LEU A 83 -0.34 -1.78 -6.51
C LEU A 83 0.91 -0.91 -6.73
N ILE A 84 1.49 -0.40 -5.64
CA ILE A 84 2.75 0.37 -5.67
C ILE A 84 3.89 -0.51 -6.19
N LEU A 85 3.97 -1.76 -5.73
CA LEU A 85 4.99 -2.71 -6.16
C LEU A 85 4.88 -3.04 -7.65
N GLU A 86 3.68 -3.26 -8.16
CA GLU A 86 3.43 -3.50 -9.58
C GLU A 86 3.74 -2.26 -10.41
N ALA A 87 3.28 -1.09 -9.97
CA ALA A 87 3.62 0.19 -10.59
C ALA A 87 5.14 0.43 -10.60
N PHE A 88 5.87 0.06 -9.52
CA PHE A 88 7.33 0.14 -9.46
C PHE A 88 8.01 -0.76 -10.51
N ARG A 89 7.57 -2.01 -10.61
CA ARG A 89 8.12 -2.98 -11.56
C ARG A 89 7.93 -2.53 -13.01
N SER A 90 6.83 -1.85 -13.31
CA SER A 90 6.51 -1.34 -14.64
C SER A 90 7.25 -0.06 -15.04
N GLN A 91 7.98 0.60 -14.09
CA GLN A 91 8.71 1.83 -14.39
C GLN A 91 9.88 1.60 -15.36
N PRO A 92 10.18 2.58 -16.25
CA PRO A 92 11.30 2.50 -17.19
C PRO A 92 12.64 2.17 -16.51
N ALA A 93 13.43 1.28 -17.11
CA ALA A 93 14.66 0.76 -16.51
C ALA A 93 15.75 1.83 -16.26
N HIS A 94 15.72 2.96 -17.00
CA HIS A 94 16.71 4.04 -16.84
C HIS A 94 16.48 4.90 -15.57
N LEU A 95 15.35 4.76 -14.90
CA LEU A 95 15.09 5.49 -13.65
C LEU A 95 15.87 4.86 -12.50
N THR A 96 16.40 5.71 -11.62
CA THR A 96 16.96 5.24 -10.34
C THR A 96 15.85 4.60 -9.47
N PRO A 97 16.22 3.75 -8.49
CA PRO A 97 15.23 3.17 -7.59
C PRO A 97 14.34 4.22 -6.92
N SER A 98 14.89 5.33 -6.41
CA SER A 98 14.12 6.43 -5.80
C SER A 98 13.12 7.04 -6.78
N GLN A 99 13.58 7.36 -8.00
CA GLN A 99 12.70 7.92 -9.05
C GLN A 99 11.58 6.96 -9.44
N ALA A 100 11.91 5.66 -9.54
CA ALA A 100 10.92 4.64 -9.89
C ALA A 100 9.87 4.47 -8.80
N ILE A 101 10.26 4.47 -7.51
CA ILE A 101 9.35 4.41 -6.37
C ILE A 101 8.46 5.66 -6.32
N ARG A 102 9.06 6.84 -6.47
CA ARG A 102 8.31 8.09 -6.51
C ARG A 102 7.20 8.04 -7.55
N ARG A 103 7.55 7.68 -8.80
CA ARG A 103 6.56 7.58 -9.89
C ARG A 103 5.51 6.50 -9.64
N ALA A 104 5.92 5.36 -9.09
CA ALA A 104 4.98 4.31 -8.72
C ALA A 104 3.94 4.80 -7.71
N TYR A 105 4.42 5.50 -6.67
CA TYR A 105 3.55 6.09 -5.66
C TYR A 105 2.62 7.15 -6.24
N GLU A 106 3.16 8.08 -7.05
CA GLU A 106 2.38 9.11 -7.75
C GLU A 106 1.27 8.49 -8.61
N THR A 107 1.63 7.50 -9.43
CA THR A 107 0.68 6.81 -10.32
C THR A 107 -0.41 6.10 -9.53
N THR A 108 -0.03 5.38 -8.46
CA THR A 108 -0.99 4.66 -7.61
C THR A 108 -1.95 5.64 -6.92
N MET A 109 -1.42 6.71 -6.30
CA MET A 109 -2.26 7.71 -5.63
C MET A 109 -3.19 8.45 -6.59
N ALA A 110 -2.72 8.80 -7.79
CA ALA A 110 -3.53 9.45 -8.81
C ALA A 110 -4.67 8.55 -9.36
N GLY A 111 -4.50 7.24 -9.26
CA GLY A 111 -5.52 6.26 -9.66
C GLY A 111 -6.62 6.03 -8.62
N LEU A 112 -6.47 6.54 -7.39
CA LEU A 112 -7.48 6.37 -6.34
C LEU A 112 -8.65 7.33 -6.52
N SER A 113 -9.87 6.83 -6.26
CA SER A 113 -11.03 7.72 -6.13
C SER A 113 -10.90 8.60 -4.88
N PRO A 114 -11.63 9.75 -4.79
CA PRO A 114 -11.65 10.57 -3.59
C PRO A 114 -12.02 9.80 -2.32
N GLU A 115 -12.94 8.85 -2.42
CA GLU A 115 -13.36 7.99 -1.30
C GLU A 115 -12.22 7.04 -0.86
N GLN A 116 -11.48 6.48 -1.82
CA GLN A 116 -10.33 5.63 -1.52
C GLN A 116 -9.19 6.43 -0.88
N GLN A 117 -8.96 7.66 -1.32
CA GLN A 117 -7.97 8.57 -0.72
C GLN A 117 -8.33 8.92 0.72
N GLU A 118 -9.61 9.27 0.99
CA GLU A 118 -10.08 9.59 2.34
C GLU A 118 -10.02 8.37 3.26
N PHE A 119 -10.39 7.18 2.74
CA PHE A 119 -10.23 5.93 3.46
C PHE A 119 -8.77 5.71 3.88
N GLU A 120 -7.83 5.90 2.96
CA GLU A 120 -6.42 5.69 3.21
C GLU A 120 -5.85 6.71 4.20
N ASN A 121 -6.25 7.98 4.08
CA ASN A 121 -5.89 9.02 5.04
C ASN A 121 -6.39 8.69 6.45
N THR A 122 -7.61 8.20 6.58
CA THR A 122 -8.20 7.78 7.86
C THR A 122 -7.48 6.57 8.42
N ARG A 123 -7.16 5.57 7.59
CA ARG A 123 -6.37 4.40 7.97
C ARG A 123 -5.02 4.80 8.56
N GLN A 124 -4.26 5.62 7.85
CA GLN A 124 -2.96 6.09 8.29
C GLN A 124 -3.05 6.89 9.60
N ARG A 125 -4.03 7.79 9.72
CA ARG A 125 -4.27 8.55 10.95
C ARG A 125 -4.51 7.61 12.15
N LEU A 126 -5.35 6.58 12.00
CA LEU A 126 -5.63 5.61 13.07
C LEU A 126 -4.39 4.81 13.45
N ILE A 127 -3.63 4.29 12.48
CA ILE A 127 -2.41 3.51 12.74
C ILE A 127 -1.42 4.32 13.59
N PHE A 128 -1.18 5.58 13.24
CA PHE A 128 -0.18 6.39 13.94
C PHE A 128 -0.69 7.05 15.23
N SER A 129 -2.01 7.09 15.46
CA SER A 129 -2.60 7.65 16.69
C SER A 129 -2.82 6.62 17.80
N ILE A 130 -2.82 5.32 17.48
CA ILE A 130 -3.11 4.24 18.42
C ILE A 130 -1.80 3.51 18.75
N PRO A 131 -1.32 3.54 20.00
CA PRO A 131 -0.01 2.98 20.39
C PRO A 131 0.17 1.52 19.99
N GLU A 132 -0.87 0.68 20.16
CA GLU A 132 -0.84 -0.74 19.84
C GLU A 132 -0.66 -0.98 18.34
N LEU A 133 -1.33 -0.19 17.50
CA LEU A 133 -1.18 -0.26 16.04
C LEU A 133 0.18 0.26 15.59
N LYS A 134 0.66 1.34 16.21
CA LYS A 134 1.99 1.88 15.93
C LYS A 134 3.09 0.87 16.28
N ALA A 135 2.94 0.13 17.36
CA ALA A 135 3.88 -0.95 17.72
C ALA A 135 3.88 -2.06 16.67
N ALA A 136 2.72 -2.45 16.15
CA ALA A 136 2.61 -3.49 15.12
C ALA A 136 3.19 -3.09 13.75
N LEU A 137 3.45 -1.79 13.51
CA LEU A 137 4.14 -1.33 12.30
C LEU A 137 5.58 -1.86 12.17
N TYR A 138 6.21 -2.29 13.27
CA TYR A 138 7.56 -2.85 13.18
C TYR A 138 7.61 -4.17 12.38
N ASP A 139 6.62 -5.04 12.57
CA ASP A 139 6.54 -6.28 11.79
C ASP A 139 6.26 -5.99 10.32
N GLU A 140 5.40 -5.00 10.05
CA GLU A 140 5.09 -4.53 8.69
C GLU A 140 6.33 -3.89 8.02
N TYR A 141 7.09 -3.09 8.77
CA TYR A 141 8.36 -2.53 8.30
C TYR A 141 9.30 -3.62 7.77
N TYR A 142 9.54 -4.68 8.54
CA TYR A 142 10.44 -5.75 8.11
C TYR A 142 9.92 -6.49 6.87
N ARG A 143 8.62 -6.67 6.77
CA ARG A 143 7.98 -7.27 5.60
C ARG A 143 8.15 -6.40 4.37
N THR A 144 7.85 -5.11 4.49
CA THR A 144 7.99 -4.12 3.41
C THR A 144 9.44 -4.02 2.96
N VAL A 145 10.41 -3.95 3.89
CA VAL A 145 11.84 -3.95 3.57
C VAL A 145 12.24 -5.19 2.78
N THR A 146 11.73 -6.36 3.14
CA THR A 146 12.06 -7.61 2.43
C THR A 146 11.52 -7.60 1.01
N VAL A 147 10.24 -7.30 0.83
CA VAL A 147 9.59 -7.29 -0.50
C VAL A 147 10.19 -6.22 -1.41
N MET A 148 10.47 -5.03 -0.87
CA MET A 148 11.08 -3.94 -1.64
C MET A 148 12.55 -4.22 -1.98
N ALA A 149 13.30 -4.89 -1.10
CA ALA A 149 14.67 -5.28 -1.39
C ALA A 149 14.74 -6.29 -2.56
N GLU A 150 13.81 -7.23 -2.63
CA GLU A 150 13.68 -8.14 -3.76
C GLU A 150 13.40 -7.37 -5.07
N ALA A 151 12.45 -6.44 -5.04
CA ALA A 151 12.07 -5.69 -6.22
C ALA A 151 13.17 -4.73 -6.70
N ILE A 152 13.84 -4.04 -5.78
CA ILE A 152 14.93 -3.12 -6.08
C ILE A 152 16.17 -3.89 -6.53
N GLY A 153 16.52 -4.96 -5.83
CA GLY A 153 17.63 -5.83 -6.21
C GLY A 153 17.47 -6.36 -7.62
N ALA A 154 16.30 -6.89 -7.96
CA ALA A 154 15.98 -7.35 -9.30
C ALA A 154 16.12 -6.25 -10.37
N ARG A 155 15.71 -5.00 -10.03
CA ARG A 155 15.80 -3.85 -10.95
C ARG A 155 17.23 -3.44 -11.26
N ILE A 156 18.14 -3.50 -10.26
CA ILE A 156 19.53 -3.04 -10.42
C ILE A 156 20.54 -4.19 -10.60
N GLY A 157 20.07 -5.44 -10.69
CA GLY A 157 20.90 -6.61 -10.88
C GLY A 157 21.73 -6.99 -9.64
N ARG A 158 21.21 -6.75 -8.42
CA ARG A 158 21.86 -7.11 -7.14
C ARG A 158 20.98 -8.08 -6.34
N ALA A 159 21.59 -8.81 -5.42
CA ALA A 159 20.85 -9.70 -4.52
C ALA A 159 19.98 -8.91 -3.52
N ALA A 160 18.85 -9.47 -3.11
CA ALA A 160 17.95 -8.83 -2.14
C ALA A 160 18.55 -8.71 -0.73
N ASP A 161 19.50 -9.56 -0.39
CA ASP A 161 20.25 -9.55 0.87
C ASP A 161 21.55 -8.72 0.80
N ASP A 162 21.82 -8.10 -0.34
CA ASP A 162 22.94 -7.16 -0.49
C ASP A 162 22.84 -6.03 0.53
N PHE A 163 23.95 -5.72 1.20
CA PHE A 163 24.00 -4.74 2.28
C PHE A 163 23.49 -3.36 1.86
N GLU A 164 23.93 -2.85 0.71
CA GLU A 164 23.54 -1.50 0.24
C GLU A 164 22.07 -1.48 -0.19
N VAL A 165 21.56 -2.56 -0.81
CA VAL A 165 20.14 -2.69 -1.15
C VAL A 165 19.29 -2.65 0.14
N ARG A 166 19.67 -3.43 1.14
CA ARG A 166 18.97 -3.48 2.42
C ARG A 166 19.01 -2.16 3.17
N VAL A 167 20.15 -1.49 3.20
CA VAL A 167 20.30 -0.17 3.85
C VAL A 167 19.49 0.88 3.12
N PHE A 168 19.56 0.92 1.79
CA PHE A 168 18.76 1.86 0.98
C PHE A 168 17.26 1.70 1.24
N VAL A 169 16.74 0.46 1.17
CA VAL A 169 15.32 0.20 1.41
C VAL A 169 14.92 0.53 2.84
N GLY A 170 15.75 0.12 3.82
CA GLY A 170 15.50 0.42 5.23
C GLY A 170 15.45 1.91 5.52
N ALA A 171 16.38 2.69 4.96
CA ALA A 171 16.37 4.14 5.08
C ALA A 171 15.12 4.76 4.46
N MET A 172 14.73 4.31 3.27
CA MET A 172 13.55 4.80 2.56
C MET A 172 12.26 4.52 3.34
N VAL A 173 12.02 3.28 3.74
CA VAL A 173 10.81 2.89 4.49
C VAL A 173 10.81 3.58 5.86
N GLY A 174 11.96 3.63 6.54
CA GLY A 174 12.10 4.35 7.82
C GLY A 174 11.82 5.85 7.71
N ALA A 175 12.29 6.52 6.65
CA ALA A 175 11.99 7.91 6.40
C ALA A 175 10.50 8.17 6.14
N MET A 176 9.84 7.28 5.40
CA MET A 176 8.39 7.35 5.18
C MET A 176 7.61 7.17 6.48
N MET A 177 7.99 6.21 7.33
CA MET A 177 7.38 6.01 8.64
C MET A 177 7.57 7.24 9.55
N ALA A 178 8.78 7.79 9.63
CA ALA A 178 9.08 8.99 10.41
C ALA A 178 8.30 10.21 9.90
N ALA A 179 8.17 10.35 8.59
CA ALA A 179 7.40 11.42 7.96
C ALA A 179 5.91 11.31 8.31
N TYR A 180 5.34 10.11 8.27
CA TYR A 180 3.95 9.89 8.66
C TYR A 180 3.70 10.09 10.17
N ASP A 181 4.67 9.84 11.02
CA ASP A 181 4.54 10.07 12.46
C ASP A 181 4.55 11.57 12.82
N SER A 182 5.30 12.37 12.08
CA SER A 182 5.60 13.80 12.40
C SER A 182 4.80 14.82 11.62
N ALA A 183 4.08 14.46 10.56
CA ALA A 183 3.42 15.41 9.65
C ALA A 183 2.02 14.90 9.20
N PRO A 184 1.21 15.74 8.54
CA PRO A 184 -0.04 15.30 7.94
C PRO A 184 0.15 14.11 7.00
N LYS A 185 -0.74 13.14 7.09
CA LYS A 185 -0.69 11.85 6.36
C LYS A 185 -1.15 12.05 4.91
N THR A 186 -0.32 12.69 4.09
CA THR A 186 -0.61 12.96 2.67
C THR A 186 0.48 12.40 1.76
N ALA A 187 0.16 12.19 0.49
CA ALA A 187 1.16 11.81 -0.52
C ALA A 187 2.32 12.81 -0.58
N GLY A 188 2.05 14.11 -0.38
CA GLY A 188 3.07 15.15 -0.31
C GLY A 188 4.09 14.95 0.80
N THR A 189 3.69 14.35 1.93
CA THR A 189 4.59 14.00 3.03
C THR A 189 5.59 12.93 2.61
N ILE A 190 5.14 11.92 1.87
CA ILE A 190 6.02 10.88 1.32
C ILE A 190 7.01 11.47 0.31
N PHE A 191 6.55 12.31 -0.60
CA PHE A 191 7.43 12.93 -1.59
C PHE A 191 8.51 13.79 -0.97
N ARG A 192 8.18 14.56 0.09
CA ARG A 192 9.15 15.32 0.86
C ARG A 192 10.21 14.43 1.53
N ALA A 193 9.80 13.27 2.06
CA ALA A 193 10.73 12.32 2.66
C ALA A 193 11.69 11.73 1.60
N LEU A 194 11.18 11.38 0.42
CA LEU A 194 11.99 10.89 -0.70
C LEU A 194 12.93 11.97 -1.22
N ASP A 195 12.48 13.21 -1.38
CA ASP A 195 13.30 14.34 -1.81
C ASP A 195 14.43 14.61 -0.80
N PHE A 196 14.14 14.52 0.50
CA PHE A 196 15.14 14.70 1.55
C PHE A 196 16.21 13.61 1.52
N LEU A 197 15.82 12.34 1.27
CA LEU A 197 16.78 11.24 1.08
C LEU A 197 17.63 11.43 -0.16
N ASP A 198 17.02 11.77 -1.30
CA ASP A 198 17.74 11.99 -2.57
C ASP A 198 18.72 13.16 -2.51
N ALA A 199 18.42 14.17 -1.68
CA ALA A 199 19.33 15.28 -1.40
C ALA A 199 20.49 14.90 -0.45
N GLY A 200 20.56 13.66 0.03
CA GLY A 200 21.61 13.22 0.97
C GLY A 200 21.34 13.61 2.42
N MET A 201 20.08 13.84 2.79
CA MET A 201 19.63 14.16 4.16
C MET A 201 20.34 15.40 4.77
N PRO A 202 20.32 16.56 4.12
CA PRO A 202 20.98 17.76 4.65
C PRO A 202 20.25 18.27 5.90
N LEU A 203 20.96 18.38 7.02
CA LEU A 203 20.43 18.88 8.30
C LEU A 203 20.86 20.31 8.62
N GLY A 204 21.47 21.03 7.68
CA GLY A 204 21.91 22.41 7.87
C GLY A 204 22.78 22.88 6.74
#